data_39aa15ff5ca1d5f49f011ff1662b1d7e
#
_entry.id   39aa15ff5ca1d5f49f011ff1662b1d7e
#
_cell.length_a   1.000
_cell.length_b   1.000
_cell.length_c   1.000
_cell.angle_alpha   90.00
_cell.angle_beta   90.00
_cell.angle_gamma   90.00
#
_symmetry.space_group_name_H-M   'P 1'
#
loop_
_entity.id
_entity.type
_entity.pdbx_description
1 polymer ?
#
loop_
_entity_poly.entity_id
_entity_poly.type
_entity_poly.pdbx_seq_one_letter_code
_entity_poly.pdbx_strand_id
1 'polypeptide(L)'
;MKYYFFDKESCDICGLCLNKCPVLKLPMEEAKEEMKKLIEGKETKYVLQKCTSCFDCNFICPRHSNPTQLVLERWHERYLREGMPLRAGYFVPHGYPNFRTYVLDKLPRDEREILASWDDLSPCEEMCYPGCNVITVPYLTKTKLLEGLDIRGSLDECCGEMYYRMGLFDHVEQVAKRMENYFEKLGVKNMIIMCTACYNMLTNVLPKFGANFDFEIQPLLSWLWERIEDGRIKIKKRVNMRVTIQESCYGKVFGKNYLDLPRKILESIGAKVVEMEHCRESALCCGIGGGFSHESGYHPADITAATEKSLKEAEKTGSEAIVVYCAGCLQMLSVGKIAVPIEMPVYHILEMLQLAIGEKPARRQDQRARQILEGVMENQFPIIDSKERFWAKEIKSAI
;
A
#
# COMPACT_ATOMS: atom_id res chain seq x y z
N MET A 1 25.07 -3.25 -9.46
CA MET A 1 23.63 -3.25 -9.76
C MET A 1 23.16 -1.81 -9.89
N LYS A 2 22.41 -1.45 -10.92
CA LYS A 2 22.10 -0.05 -11.25
C LYS A 2 20.88 0.54 -10.52
N TYR A 3 20.24 -0.23 -9.62
CA TYR A 3 18.99 0.18 -8.98
C TYR A 3 19.12 0.55 -7.51
N TYR A 4 20.33 0.53 -6.97
CA TYR A 4 20.51 0.70 -5.54
C TYR A 4 20.66 2.15 -5.17
N PHE A 5 19.90 2.51 -4.14
CA PHE A 5 19.78 3.86 -3.64
C PHE A 5 20.10 3.95 -2.15
N PHE A 6 20.70 2.89 -1.59
CA PHE A 6 21.36 2.99 -0.31
C PHE A 6 22.67 3.74 -0.51
N ASP A 7 22.77 4.90 0.10
CA ASP A 7 23.99 5.68 0.09
C ASP A 7 24.94 5.18 1.17
N LYS A 8 25.86 4.31 0.77
CA LYS A 8 26.84 3.71 1.65
C LYS A 8 27.86 4.73 2.17
N GLU A 9 28.17 5.76 1.38
CA GLU A 9 29.18 6.76 1.74
C GLU A 9 28.68 7.71 2.81
N SER A 10 27.41 8.04 2.79
CA SER A 10 26.79 8.86 3.82
C SER A 10 26.48 8.11 5.13
N CYS A 11 26.47 6.77 5.10
CA CYS A 11 26.14 5.96 6.27
C CYS A 11 27.33 5.80 7.22
N ASP A 12 27.26 6.41 8.40
CA ASP A 12 28.28 6.31 9.47
C ASP A 12 28.06 5.14 10.44
N ILE A 13 27.15 4.22 10.15
CA ILE A 13 26.81 3.05 10.97
C ILE A 13 26.39 3.44 12.39
N CYS A 14 25.80 4.60 12.60
CA CYS A 14 25.38 5.08 13.94
C CYS A 14 24.30 4.21 14.62
N GLY A 15 23.60 3.36 13.88
CA GLY A 15 22.58 2.45 14.39
C GLY A 15 21.22 3.08 14.74
N LEU A 16 21.07 4.41 14.66
CA LEU A 16 19.84 5.11 15.05
C LEU A 16 18.60 4.61 14.31
N CYS A 17 18.72 4.31 13.02
CA CYS A 17 17.61 3.84 12.20
C CYS A 17 16.99 2.51 12.70
N LEU A 18 17.78 1.64 13.33
CA LEU A 18 17.33 0.37 13.90
C LEU A 18 17.00 0.47 15.40
N ASN A 19 17.72 1.32 16.13
CA ASN A 19 17.46 1.57 17.55
C ASN A 19 16.09 2.24 17.76
N LYS A 20 15.76 3.28 16.96
CA LYS A 20 14.48 4.00 17.01
C LYS A 20 13.40 3.37 16.13
N CYS A 21 13.69 2.25 15.46
CA CYS A 21 12.71 1.55 14.64
C CYS A 21 11.48 1.15 15.47
N PRO A 22 10.24 1.51 15.09
CA PRO A 22 9.05 1.21 15.89
C PRO A 22 8.75 -0.30 15.96
N VAL A 23 9.33 -1.08 15.02
CA VAL A 23 9.16 -2.54 14.96
C VAL A 23 10.25 -3.26 15.75
N LEU A 24 11.52 -2.93 15.53
CA LEU A 24 12.66 -3.68 16.04
C LEU A 24 13.13 -3.20 17.44
N LYS A 25 13.23 -1.88 17.64
CA LYS A 25 13.65 -1.24 18.91
C LYS A 25 14.92 -1.84 19.49
N LEU A 26 15.94 -2.10 18.66
CA LEU A 26 17.16 -2.77 19.07
C LEU A 26 17.98 -1.91 20.04
N PRO A 27 18.67 -2.52 21.03
CA PRO A 27 19.72 -1.84 21.77
C PRO A 27 20.78 -1.25 20.81
N MET A 28 21.39 -0.13 21.17
CA MET A 28 22.25 0.63 20.26
C MET A 28 23.40 -0.21 19.66
N GLU A 29 24.07 -1.02 20.49
CA GLU A 29 25.17 -1.85 20.01
C GLU A 29 24.71 -2.97 19.07
N GLU A 30 23.56 -3.59 19.34
CA GLU A 30 22.95 -4.56 18.41
C GLU A 30 22.50 -3.86 17.10
N ALA A 31 21.97 -2.65 17.19
CA ALA A 31 21.56 -1.86 16.02
C ALA A 31 22.75 -1.54 15.10
N LYS A 32 23.91 -1.18 15.66
CA LYS A 32 25.14 -0.94 14.91
C LYS A 32 25.66 -2.23 14.25
N GLU A 33 25.68 -3.33 15.00
CA GLU A 33 26.13 -4.62 14.48
C GLU A 33 25.22 -5.14 13.36
N GLU A 34 23.91 -5.04 13.52
CA GLU A 34 22.94 -5.41 12.47
C GLU A 34 23.11 -4.54 11.22
N MET A 35 23.32 -3.22 11.39
CA MET A 35 23.56 -2.31 10.26
C MET A 35 24.87 -2.66 9.52
N LYS A 36 25.92 -2.97 10.24
CA LYS A 36 27.19 -3.42 9.69
C LYS A 36 27.02 -4.70 8.87
N LYS A 37 26.30 -5.70 9.40
CA LYS A 37 25.99 -6.95 8.70
C LYS A 37 25.22 -6.71 7.42
N LEU A 38 24.20 -5.83 7.45
CA LEU A 38 23.45 -5.45 6.25
C LEU A 38 24.37 -4.87 5.17
N ILE A 39 25.27 -3.93 5.54
CA ILE A 39 26.20 -3.30 4.59
C ILE A 39 27.18 -4.32 4.00
N GLU A 40 27.64 -5.27 4.82
CA GLU A 40 28.57 -6.33 4.41
C GLU A 40 27.89 -7.49 3.66
N GLY A 41 26.58 -7.47 3.47
CA GLY A 41 25.81 -8.56 2.83
C GLY A 41 25.74 -9.84 3.67
N LYS A 42 25.89 -9.72 4.98
CA LYS A 42 25.81 -10.84 5.92
C LYS A 42 24.41 -11.03 6.47
N GLU A 43 24.11 -12.26 6.91
CA GLU A 43 22.84 -12.55 7.60
C GLU A 43 22.73 -11.76 8.91
N THR A 44 21.54 -11.22 9.15
CA THR A 44 21.20 -10.49 10.37
C THR A 44 20.40 -11.38 11.32
N LYS A 45 20.39 -11.06 12.60
CA LYS A 45 19.60 -11.78 13.60
C LYS A 45 18.13 -11.31 13.63
N TYR A 46 17.90 -10.04 13.32
CA TYR A 46 16.59 -9.42 13.49
C TYR A 46 16.06 -8.75 12.22
N VAL A 47 16.89 -7.98 11.51
CA VAL A 47 16.40 -7.05 10.49
C VAL A 47 15.77 -7.77 9.31
N LEU A 48 16.50 -8.71 8.69
CA LEU A 48 16.01 -9.40 7.49
C LEU A 48 14.79 -10.29 7.79
N GLN A 49 14.63 -10.73 9.05
CA GLN A 49 13.56 -11.60 9.48
C GLN A 49 12.27 -10.85 9.87
N LYS A 50 12.43 -9.66 10.49
CA LYS A 50 11.33 -8.96 11.16
C LYS A 50 10.99 -7.59 10.58
N CYS A 51 11.76 -7.08 9.61
CA CYS A 51 11.48 -5.80 8.99
C CYS A 51 10.13 -5.84 8.26
N THR A 52 9.30 -4.82 8.48
CA THR A 52 7.98 -4.66 7.85
C THR A 52 8.02 -3.72 6.64
N SER A 53 9.22 -3.29 6.23
CA SER A 53 9.40 -2.36 5.10
C SER A 53 8.49 -1.11 5.20
N CYS A 54 8.36 -0.53 6.39
CA CYS A 54 7.49 0.62 6.66
C CYS A 54 8.12 1.98 6.31
N PHE A 55 9.36 2.02 5.86
CA PHE A 55 10.17 3.21 5.52
C PHE A 55 10.58 4.10 6.69
N ASP A 56 10.20 3.84 7.93
CA ASP A 56 10.52 4.72 9.07
C ASP A 56 12.01 4.95 9.25
N CYS A 57 12.83 3.92 9.01
CA CYS A 57 14.28 4.04 9.09
C CYS A 57 14.86 5.12 8.15
N ASN A 58 14.20 5.43 7.04
CA ASN A 58 14.61 6.51 6.14
C ASN A 58 14.40 7.89 6.77
N PHE A 59 13.29 8.06 7.53
CA PHE A 59 12.98 9.33 8.22
C PHE A 59 13.75 9.48 9.53
N ILE A 60 14.10 8.37 10.17
CA ILE A 60 14.93 8.33 11.37
C ILE A 60 16.42 8.61 11.05
N CYS A 61 16.88 8.25 9.86
CA CYS A 61 18.29 8.35 9.49
C CYS A 61 18.74 9.82 9.38
N PRO A 62 19.68 10.28 10.25
CA PRO A 62 20.14 11.68 10.20
C PRO A 62 21.03 11.99 8.99
N ARG A 63 21.49 10.95 8.29
CA ARG A 63 22.31 11.05 7.08
C ARG A 63 21.51 10.86 5.78
N HIS A 64 20.22 10.55 5.88
CA HIS A 64 19.35 10.29 4.74
C HIS A 64 19.88 9.20 3.77
N SER A 65 20.64 8.23 4.31
CA SER A 65 21.30 7.16 3.52
C SER A 65 20.36 6.08 2.99
N ASN A 66 19.05 6.22 3.19
CA ASN A 66 18.00 5.32 2.69
C ASN A 66 18.12 3.85 3.17
N PRO A 67 18.11 3.59 4.50
CA PRO A 67 18.33 2.25 5.03
C PRO A 67 17.27 1.21 4.62
N THR A 68 16.03 1.63 4.33
CA THR A 68 14.99 0.70 3.82
C THR A 68 15.44 0.03 2.55
N GLN A 69 16.06 0.78 1.63
CA GLN A 69 16.51 0.24 0.36
C GLN A 69 17.56 -0.85 0.55
N LEU A 70 18.48 -0.67 1.50
CA LEU A 70 19.47 -1.68 1.83
C LEU A 70 18.82 -3.01 2.27
N VAL A 71 17.74 -2.95 3.06
CA VAL A 71 16.99 -4.15 3.45
C VAL A 71 16.38 -4.85 2.23
N LEU A 72 15.77 -4.07 1.31
CA LEU A 72 15.17 -4.62 0.09
C LEU A 72 16.23 -5.24 -0.84
N GLU A 73 17.43 -4.66 -0.91
CA GLU A 73 18.58 -5.23 -1.63
C GLU A 73 18.98 -6.60 -1.07
N ARG A 74 19.08 -6.70 0.26
CA ARG A 74 19.41 -7.98 0.92
C ARG A 74 18.31 -9.02 0.71
N TRP A 75 17.05 -8.61 0.72
CA TRP A 75 15.94 -9.49 0.38
C TRP A 75 16.00 -9.93 -1.07
N HIS A 76 16.35 -9.04 -2.01
CA HIS A 76 16.55 -9.41 -3.42
C HIS A 76 17.62 -10.48 -3.59
N GLU A 77 18.81 -10.28 -3.01
CA GLU A 77 19.91 -11.24 -3.05
C GLU A 77 19.49 -12.60 -2.45
N ARG A 78 18.76 -12.59 -1.37
CA ARG A 78 18.25 -13.80 -0.75
C ARG A 78 17.19 -14.47 -1.62
N TYR A 79 16.27 -13.71 -2.20
CA TYR A 79 15.27 -14.25 -3.11
C TYR A 79 15.88 -14.96 -4.32
N LEU A 80 16.91 -14.39 -4.92
CA LEU A 80 17.60 -15.02 -6.05
C LEU A 80 18.20 -16.38 -5.67
N ARG A 81 18.72 -16.54 -4.45
CA ARG A 81 19.31 -17.80 -3.98
C ARG A 81 18.28 -18.83 -3.54
N GLU A 82 17.26 -18.40 -2.83
CA GLU A 82 16.41 -19.27 -2.01
C GLU A 82 14.93 -19.20 -2.35
N GLY A 83 14.50 -18.26 -3.16
CA GLY A 83 13.08 -17.97 -3.37
C GLY A 83 12.39 -17.44 -2.11
N MET A 84 11.06 -17.41 -2.13
CA MET A 84 10.19 -17.09 -0.98
C MET A 84 9.50 -18.37 -0.47
N PRO A 85 8.97 -18.39 0.77
CA PRO A 85 8.04 -19.44 1.18
C PRO A 85 6.87 -19.58 0.20
N LEU A 86 6.46 -20.82 -0.11
CA LEU A 86 5.44 -21.11 -1.13
C LEU A 86 4.16 -20.28 -0.96
N ARG A 87 3.73 -20.07 0.28
CA ARG A 87 2.54 -19.26 0.62
C ARG A 87 2.60 -17.80 0.14
N ALA A 88 3.80 -17.22 -0.05
CA ALA A 88 3.97 -15.86 -0.56
C ALA A 88 3.42 -15.71 -1.99
N GLY A 89 3.40 -16.78 -2.76
CA GLY A 89 2.87 -16.80 -4.13
C GLY A 89 1.41 -16.36 -4.23
N TYR A 90 0.60 -16.60 -3.19
CA TYR A 90 -0.81 -16.18 -3.17
C TYR A 90 -1.00 -14.65 -3.11
N PHE A 91 0.03 -13.89 -2.76
CA PHE A 91 -0.01 -12.42 -2.72
C PHE A 91 0.63 -11.74 -3.92
N VAL A 92 1.31 -12.49 -4.77
CA VAL A 92 1.96 -11.97 -5.98
C VAL A 92 0.89 -11.48 -6.97
N PRO A 93 0.99 -10.24 -7.48
CA PRO A 93 -0.09 -9.63 -8.28
C PRO A 93 -0.46 -10.40 -9.54
N HIS A 94 0.53 -10.87 -10.30
CA HIS A 94 0.34 -11.60 -11.56
C HIS A 94 0.39 -13.14 -11.38
N GLY A 95 0.39 -13.62 -10.13
CA GLY A 95 0.23 -15.05 -9.81
C GLY A 95 -1.25 -15.46 -9.89
N TYR A 96 -1.50 -16.74 -10.22
CA TYR A 96 -2.87 -17.29 -10.20
C TYR A 96 -2.84 -18.69 -9.57
N PRO A 97 -3.77 -18.99 -8.62
CA PRO A 97 -4.70 -18.07 -7.96
C PRO A 97 -3.99 -17.10 -7.02
N ASN A 98 -4.58 -15.92 -6.78
CA ASN A 98 -4.14 -14.99 -5.76
C ASN A 98 -5.35 -14.37 -5.05
N PHE A 99 -5.14 -13.64 -3.94
CA PHE A 99 -6.25 -13.13 -3.15
C PHE A 99 -7.15 -12.14 -3.92
N ARG A 100 -6.60 -11.45 -4.94
CA ARG A 100 -7.36 -10.51 -5.76
C ARG A 100 -8.29 -11.26 -6.71
N THR A 101 -7.77 -12.27 -7.42
CA THR A 101 -8.59 -13.11 -8.32
C THR A 101 -9.69 -13.80 -7.54
N TYR A 102 -9.39 -14.31 -6.33
CA TYR A 102 -10.40 -14.92 -5.45
C TYR A 102 -11.53 -13.96 -5.09
N VAL A 103 -11.20 -12.70 -4.80
CA VAL A 103 -12.18 -11.66 -4.53
C VAL A 103 -13.00 -11.32 -5.77
N LEU A 104 -12.35 -11.18 -6.94
CA LEU A 104 -13.02 -10.83 -8.20
C LEU A 104 -14.07 -11.86 -8.60
N ASP A 105 -13.80 -13.16 -8.41
CA ASP A 105 -14.74 -14.22 -8.71
C ASP A 105 -16.02 -14.14 -7.86
N LYS A 106 -15.95 -13.49 -6.69
CA LYS A 106 -17.06 -13.32 -5.73
C LYS A 106 -17.71 -11.94 -5.76
N LEU A 107 -17.32 -11.06 -6.68
CA LEU A 107 -17.91 -9.74 -6.80
C LEU A 107 -19.39 -9.79 -7.20
N PRO A 108 -20.25 -8.95 -6.63
CA PRO A 108 -21.63 -8.81 -7.10
C PRO A 108 -21.66 -8.20 -8.51
N ARG A 109 -22.79 -8.38 -9.19
CA ARG A 109 -22.97 -7.97 -10.59
C ARG A 109 -22.65 -6.51 -10.83
N ASP A 110 -23.13 -5.61 -9.96
CA ASP A 110 -22.93 -4.17 -10.09
C ASP A 110 -21.43 -3.76 -10.01
N GLU A 111 -20.64 -4.48 -9.23
CA GLU A 111 -19.18 -4.24 -9.16
C GLU A 111 -18.43 -4.84 -10.35
N ARG A 112 -18.87 -5.98 -10.87
CA ARG A 112 -18.32 -6.54 -12.13
C ARG A 112 -18.59 -5.64 -13.33
N GLU A 113 -19.78 -5.03 -13.40
CA GLU A 113 -20.11 -4.05 -14.44
C GLU A 113 -19.23 -2.81 -14.38
N ILE A 114 -18.88 -2.32 -13.16
CA ILE A 114 -17.90 -1.25 -12.99
C ILE A 114 -16.53 -1.67 -13.56
N LEU A 115 -16.02 -2.83 -13.19
CA LEU A 115 -14.72 -3.30 -13.66
C LEU A 115 -14.68 -3.51 -15.17
N ALA A 116 -15.76 -4.03 -15.75
CA ALA A 116 -15.87 -4.20 -17.20
C ALA A 116 -15.78 -2.86 -17.96
N SER A 117 -16.22 -1.75 -17.35
CA SER A 117 -16.07 -0.40 -17.94
C SER A 117 -14.64 0.15 -17.85
N TRP A 118 -13.77 -0.41 -16.99
CA TRP A 118 -12.39 0.02 -16.86
C TRP A 118 -11.42 -0.71 -17.80
N ASP A 119 -11.86 -1.82 -18.36
CA ASP A 119 -11.08 -2.65 -19.30
C ASP A 119 -11.24 -2.17 -20.75
N ASP A 120 -11.16 -0.85 -20.95
CA ASP A 120 -11.22 -0.20 -22.25
C ASP A 120 -9.83 0.30 -22.65
N LEU A 121 -9.32 -0.16 -23.77
CA LEU A 121 -8.01 0.16 -24.33
C LEU A 121 -8.05 1.27 -25.40
N SER A 122 -9.18 1.97 -25.53
CA SER A 122 -9.26 3.15 -26.40
C SER A 122 -8.39 4.29 -25.84
N PRO A 123 -7.92 5.22 -26.69
CA PRO A 123 -7.12 6.37 -26.22
C PRO A 123 -7.79 7.15 -25.09
N CYS A 124 -7.00 7.50 -24.07
CA CYS A 124 -7.47 8.17 -22.86
C CYS A 124 -6.41 9.17 -22.37
N GLU A 125 -6.51 10.44 -22.78
CA GLU A 125 -5.55 11.48 -22.38
C GLU A 125 -5.65 11.86 -20.90
N GLU A 126 -6.88 11.91 -20.36
CA GLU A 126 -7.18 12.25 -18.96
C GLU A 126 -7.63 10.99 -18.22
N MET A 127 -6.70 10.31 -17.58
CA MET A 127 -6.95 8.99 -16.99
C MET A 127 -7.03 9.04 -15.47
N CYS A 128 -7.95 8.26 -14.88
CA CYS A 128 -7.92 7.91 -13.47
C CYS A 128 -7.47 6.46 -13.32
N TYR A 129 -6.29 6.23 -12.72
CA TYR A 129 -5.74 4.90 -12.50
C TYR A 129 -6.09 4.40 -11.08
N PRO A 130 -6.91 3.32 -10.96
CA PRO A 130 -7.38 2.84 -9.66
C PRO A 130 -6.32 2.06 -8.89
N GLY A 131 -5.50 1.27 -9.59
CA GLY A 131 -4.58 0.30 -8.99
C GLY A 131 -5.27 -0.96 -8.46
N CYS A 132 -4.53 -2.04 -8.35
CA CYS A 132 -5.06 -3.39 -8.08
C CYS A 132 -5.81 -3.53 -6.74
N ASN A 133 -5.53 -2.70 -5.73
CA ASN A 133 -6.27 -2.74 -4.47
C ASN A 133 -7.66 -2.08 -4.59
N VAL A 134 -7.83 -1.07 -5.46
CA VAL A 134 -9.15 -0.48 -5.73
C VAL A 134 -10.01 -1.42 -6.57
N ILE A 135 -9.40 -2.18 -7.49
CA ILE A 135 -10.07 -3.21 -8.30
C ILE A 135 -10.80 -4.23 -7.42
N THR A 136 -10.29 -4.54 -6.25
CA THR A 136 -10.98 -5.45 -5.32
C THR A 136 -12.08 -4.78 -4.47
N VAL A 137 -12.20 -3.47 -4.52
CA VAL A 137 -13.23 -2.67 -3.83
C VAL A 137 -13.83 -1.59 -4.75
N PRO A 138 -14.27 -1.95 -5.97
CA PRO A 138 -14.66 -0.98 -7.00
C PRO A 138 -15.88 -0.15 -6.59
N TYR A 139 -16.68 -0.60 -5.62
CA TYR A 139 -17.79 0.17 -5.06
C TYR A 139 -17.37 1.55 -4.51
N LEU A 140 -16.08 1.75 -4.17
CA LEU A 140 -15.56 3.05 -3.73
C LEU A 140 -15.63 4.12 -4.84
N THR A 141 -15.63 3.70 -6.09
CA THR A 141 -15.70 4.64 -7.23
C THR A 141 -17.11 5.01 -7.62
N LYS A 142 -18.12 4.36 -7.05
CA LYS A 142 -19.54 4.66 -7.31
C LYS A 142 -19.97 5.91 -6.54
N THR A 143 -19.50 7.07 -7.00
CA THR A 143 -19.74 8.37 -6.37
C THR A 143 -19.66 9.52 -7.37
N LYS A 144 -20.44 10.57 -7.14
CA LYS A 144 -20.36 11.83 -7.89
C LYS A 144 -19.04 12.59 -7.67
N LEU A 145 -18.28 12.23 -6.62
CA LEU A 145 -16.95 12.82 -6.39
C LEU A 145 -16.00 12.58 -7.56
N LEU A 146 -16.18 11.44 -8.26
CA LEU A 146 -15.33 11.01 -9.38
C LEU A 146 -16.05 11.15 -10.74
N GLU A 147 -17.20 11.83 -10.77
CA GLU A 147 -17.95 12.07 -12.01
C GLU A 147 -17.09 12.81 -13.04
N GLY A 148 -17.07 12.30 -14.25
CA GLY A 148 -16.27 12.86 -15.36
C GLY A 148 -14.82 12.34 -15.42
N LEU A 149 -14.38 11.50 -14.49
CA LEU A 149 -13.09 10.81 -14.59
C LEU A 149 -13.22 9.53 -15.41
N ASP A 150 -12.34 9.35 -16.38
CA ASP A 150 -12.21 8.12 -17.14
C ASP A 150 -11.31 7.14 -16.37
N ILE A 151 -11.93 6.17 -15.68
CA ILE A 151 -11.20 5.20 -14.87
C ILE A 151 -10.79 4.02 -15.75
N ARG A 152 -9.50 3.74 -15.82
CA ARG A 152 -8.91 2.65 -16.64
C ARG A 152 -7.94 1.82 -15.82
N GLY A 153 -7.96 0.50 -16.02
CA GLY A 153 -7.00 -0.43 -15.44
C GLY A 153 -7.60 -1.78 -15.07
N SER A 154 -6.77 -2.80 -15.13
CA SER A 154 -7.10 -4.16 -14.75
C SER A 154 -6.07 -4.73 -13.77
N LEU A 155 -6.20 -6.01 -13.37
CA LEU A 155 -5.19 -6.67 -12.52
C LEU A 155 -3.86 -6.84 -13.27
N ASP A 156 -3.91 -6.96 -14.57
CA ASP A 156 -2.72 -7.14 -15.40
C ASP A 156 -1.83 -5.90 -15.43
N GLU A 157 -2.40 -4.71 -15.27
CA GLU A 157 -1.69 -3.44 -15.12
C GLU A 157 -1.45 -3.08 -13.65
N CYS A 158 -1.05 -4.05 -12.85
CA CYS A 158 -0.64 -3.78 -11.47
C CYS A 158 0.73 -3.08 -11.42
N CYS A 159 0.85 -2.03 -10.61
CA CYS A 159 2.09 -1.25 -10.45
C CYS A 159 3.26 -2.03 -9.80
N GLY A 160 3.05 -3.29 -9.39
CA GLY A 160 4.10 -4.16 -8.86
C GLY A 160 4.61 -3.82 -7.47
N GLU A 161 3.88 -3.04 -6.67
CA GLU A 161 4.30 -2.65 -5.32
C GLU A 161 4.69 -3.85 -4.45
N MET A 162 3.93 -4.95 -4.54
CA MET A 162 4.22 -6.16 -3.77
C MET A 162 5.57 -6.76 -4.15
N TYR A 163 5.93 -6.80 -5.44
CA TYR A 163 7.25 -7.25 -5.89
C TYR A 163 8.35 -6.38 -5.30
N TYR A 164 8.19 -5.05 -5.38
CA TYR A 164 9.18 -4.12 -4.84
C TYR A 164 9.40 -4.33 -3.34
N ARG A 165 8.33 -4.38 -2.56
CA ARG A 165 8.39 -4.57 -1.09
C ARG A 165 8.93 -5.93 -0.66
N MET A 166 8.86 -6.93 -1.49
CA MET A 166 9.43 -8.27 -1.27
C MET A 166 10.88 -8.39 -1.78
N GLY A 167 11.42 -7.37 -2.44
CA GLY A 167 12.76 -7.41 -3.05
C GLY A 167 12.83 -8.21 -4.36
N LEU A 168 11.72 -8.40 -5.08
CA LEU A 168 11.68 -9.12 -6.36
C LEU A 168 11.95 -8.14 -7.51
N PHE A 169 13.16 -7.60 -7.59
CA PHE A 169 13.48 -6.48 -8.47
C PHE A 169 13.42 -6.82 -9.96
N ASP A 170 13.75 -8.04 -10.35
CA ASP A 170 13.61 -8.47 -11.75
C ASP A 170 12.16 -8.38 -12.24
N HIS A 171 11.21 -8.64 -11.33
CA HIS A 171 9.78 -8.48 -11.63
C HIS A 171 9.35 -7.01 -11.63
N VAL A 172 10.00 -6.16 -10.83
CA VAL A 172 9.76 -4.71 -10.89
C VAL A 172 10.20 -4.13 -12.23
N GLU A 173 11.32 -4.60 -12.83
CA GLU A 173 11.74 -4.22 -14.19
C GLU A 173 10.71 -4.63 -15.24
N GLN A 174 10.19 -5.85 -15.15
CA GLN A 174 9.14 -6.34 -16.07
C GLN A 174 7.87 -5.50 -15.96
N VAL A 175 7.46 -5.17 -14.73
CA VAL A 175 6.33 -4.27 -14.47
C VAL A 175 6.59 -2.88 -15.03
N ALA A 176 7.79 -2.32 -14.82
CA ALA A 176 8.16 -0.99 -15.33
C ALA A 176 7.92 -0.89 -16.84
N LYS A 177 8.44 -1.84 -17.60
CA LYS A 177 8.26 -1.92 -19.05
C LYS A 177 6.79 -2.14 -19.44
N ARG A 178 6.07 -3.00 -18.73
CA ARG A 178 4.65 -3.27 -18.99
C ARG A 178 3.79 -2.02 -18.79
N MET A 179 3.99 -1.31 -17.67
CA MET A 179 3.22 -0.10 -17.36
C MET A 179 3.51 1.04 -18.34
N GLU A 180 4.79 1.21 -18.74
CA GLU A 180 5.16 2.18 -19.77
C GLU A 180 4.40 1.92 -21.07
N ASN A 181 4.47 0.69 -21.61
CA ASN A 181 3.78 0.30 -22.83
C ASN A 181 2.25 0.50 -22.73
N TYR A 182 1.67 0.19 -21.58
CA TYR A 182 0.23 0.34 -21.35
C TYR A 182 -0.21 1.80 -21.41
N PHE A 183 0.48 2.71 -20.71
CA PHE A 183 0.12 4.12 -20.71
C PHE A 183 0.45 4.82 -22.04
N GLU A 184 1.54 4.42 -22.69
CA GLU A 184 1.87 4.91 -24.04
C GLU A 184 0.78 4.52 -25.05
N LYS A 185 0.32 3.26 -25.02
CA LYS A 185 -0.77 2.78 -25.90
C LYS A 185 -2.07 3.56 -25.71
N LEU A 186 -2.39 3.95 -24.46
CA LEU A 186 -3.56 4.77 -24.16
C LEU A 186 -3.36 6.26 -24.49
N GLY A 187 -2.15 6.71 -24.73
CA GLY A 187 -1.84 8.12 -25.00
C GLY A 187 -2.09 9.04 -23.81
N VAL A 188 -1.81 8.56 -22.59
CA VAL A 188 -2.07 9.30 -21.34
C VAL A 188 -1.22 10.56 -21.29
N LYS A 189 -1.83 11.69 -20.93
CA LYS A 189 -1.17 12.99 -20.70
C LYS A 189 -1.28 13.46 -19.26
N ASN A 190 -2.41 13.19 -18.62
CA ASN A 190 -2.65 13.53 -17.23
C ASN A 190 -3.26 12.32 -16.52
N MET A 191 -2.71 11.99 -15.35
CA MET A 191 -3.16 10.84 -14.58
C MET A 191 -3.51 11.23 -13.15
N ILE A 192 -4.70 10.82 -12.70
CA ILE A 192 -5.08 10.84 -11.29
C ILE A 192 -4.89 9.42 -10.74
N ILE A 193 -4.14 9.27 -9.67
CA ILE A 193 -3.91 7.95 -9.05
C ILE A 193 -4.67 7.82 -7.74
N MET A 194 -5.53 6.79 -7.67
CA MET A 194 -6.35 6.52 -6.48
C MET A 194 -5.56 5.86 -5.35
N CYS A 195 -4.56 5.05 -5.67
CA CYS A 195 -3.80 4.27 -4.69
C CYS A 195 -2.44 4.94 -4.37
N THR A 196 -2.19 5.24 -3.09
CA THR A 196 -0.94 5.88 -2.63
C THR A 196 0.31 5.03 -2.95
N ALA A 197 0.17 3.69 -2.92
CA ALA A 197 1.26 2.80 -3.30
C ALA A 197 1.59 2.93 -4.80
N CYS A 198 0.57 2.98 -5.67
CA CYS A 198 0.76 3.19 -7.11
C CYS A 198 1.40 4.54 -7.38
N TYR A 199 0.99 5.60 -6.67
CA TYR A 199 1.61 6.92 -6.81
C TYR A 199 3.12 6.86 -6.53
N ASN A 200 3.54 6.22 -5.43
CA ASN A 200 4.96 6.01 -5.16
C ASN A 200 5.65 5.15 -6.23
N MET A 201 5.01 4.09 -6.69
CA MET A 201 5.60 3.23 -7.71
C MET A 201 5.85 3.99 -9.01
N LEU A 202 4.86 4.71 -9.52
CA LEU A 202 4.99 5.42 -10.79
C LEU A 202 5.93 6.64 -10.71
N THR A 203 5.96 7.35 -9.58
CA THR A 203 6.78 8.57 -9.46
C THR A 203 8.20 8.32 -8.96
N ASN A 204 8.41 7.34 -8.08
CA ASN A 204 9.70 7.16 -7.40
C ASN A 204 10.41 5.82 -7.70
N VAL A 205 9.68 4.77 -8.01
CA VAL A 205 10.27 3.42 -8.14
C VAL A 205 10.43 3.01 -9.59
N LEU A 206 9.35 2.87 -10.37
CA LEU A 206 9.41 2.36 -11.75
C LEU A 206 10.34 3.16 -12.67
N PRO A 207 10.46 4.50 -12.54
CA PRO A 207 11.46 5.25 -13.32
C PRO A 207 12.89 4.80 -13.06
N LYS A 208 13.20 4.36 -11.85
CA LYS A 208 14.53 3.84 -11.51
C LYS A 208 14.77 2.42 -12.05
N PHE A 209 13.69 1.72 -12.40
CA PHE A 209 13.72 0.41 -13.06
C PHE A 209 13.52 0.50 -14.58
N GLY A 210 13.65 1.69 -15.14
CA GLY A 210 13.75 1.95 -16.57
C GLY A 210 12.48 2.41 -17.27
N ALA A 211 11.35 2.57 -16.56
CA ALA A 211 10.16 3.19 -17.14
C ALA A 211 10.36 4.70 -17.33
N ASN A 212 9.83 5.21 -18.43
CA ASN A 212 9.71 6.64 -18.68
C ASN A 212 8.22 7.01 -18.79
N PHE A 213 7.73 7.85 -17.89
CA PHE A 213 6.36 8.33 -17.89
C PHE A 213 6.37 9.82 -18.28
N ASP A 214 6.05 10.11 -19.54
CA ASP A 214 6.00 11.47 -20.09
C ASP A 214 4.57 12.05 -19.96
N PHE A 215 4.06 12.09 -18.74
CA PHE A 215 2.75 12.64 -18.40
C PHE A 215 2.71 13.12 -16.95
N GLU A 216 1.77 14.02 -16.65
CA GLU A 216 1.59 14.53 -15.28
C GLU A 216 0.84 13.52 -14.43
N ILE A 217 1.30 13.37 -13.17
CA ILE A 217 0.72 12.43 -12.21
C ILE A 217 0.30 13.17 -10.95
N GLN A 218 -1.00 13.12 -10.64
CA GLN A 218 -1.57 13.71 -9.43
C GLN A 218 -2.19 12.63 -8.51
N PRO A 219 -1.91 12.64 -7.20
CA PRO A 219 -2.59 11.72 -6.28
C PRO A 219 -4.03 12.20 -6.02
N LEU A 220 -4.94 11.23 -5.83
CA LEU A 220 -6.36 11.49 -5.59
C LEU A 220 -6.62 12.46 -4.44
N LEU A 221 -5.85 12.41 -3.36
CA LEU A 221 -6.02 13.33 -2.22
C LEU A 221 -5.81 14.79 -2.61
N SER A 222 -4.78 15.10 -3.41
CA SER A 222 -4.53 16.46 -3.90
C SER A 222 -5.64 16.92 -4.82
N TRP A 223 -6.05 16.05 -5.76
CA TRP A 223 -7.13 16.31 -6.68
C TRP A 223 -8.48 16.58 -5.98
N LEU A 224 -8.79 15.83 -4.92
CA LEU A 224 -9.99 16.04 -4.09
C LEU A 224 -9.90 17.36 -3.32
N TRP A 225 -8.75 17.65 -2.71
CA TRP A 225 -8.55 18.86 -1.94
C TRP A 225 -8.73 20.11 -2.80
N GLU A 226 -8.10 20.18 -3.96
CA GLU A 226 -8.25 21.30 -4.90
C GLU A 226 -9.72 21.55 -5.27
N ARG A 227 -10.50 20.47 -5.48
CA ARG A 227 -11.93 20.57 -5.83
C ARG A 227 -12.82 20.97 -4.65
N ILE A 228 -12.37 20.75 -3.44
CA ILE A 228 -13.03 21.28 -2.24
C ILE A 228 -12.71 22.77 -2.09
N GLU A 229 -11.45 23.18 -2.26
CA GLU A 229 -11.00 24.56 -2.13
C GLU A 229 -11.65 25.49 -3.18
N ASP A 230 -11.75 25.04 -4.41
CA ASP A 230 -12.35 25.84 -5.51
C ASP A 230 -13.88 25.68 -5.62
N GLY A 231 -14.50 24.91 -4.73
CA GLY A 231 -15.95 24.76 -4.64
C GLY A 231 -16.58 23.84 -5.68
N ARG A 232 -15.79 23.11 -6.51
CA ARG A 232 -16.32 22.07 -7.41
C ARG A 232 -16.93 20.91 -6.64
N ILE A 233 -16.36 20.53 -5.50
CA ILE A 233 -16.99 19.61 -4.54
C ILE A 233 -17.70 20.45 -3.47
N LYS A 234 -19.04 20.43 -3.49
CA LYS A 234 -19.88 21.18 -2.56
C LYS A 234 -20.25 20.33 -1.35
N ILE A 235 -19.76 20.73 -0.19
CA ILE A 235 -20.15 20.12 1.08
C ILE A 235 -21.59 20.53 1.43
N LYS A 236 -22.50 19.57 1.48
CA LYS A 236 -23.93 19.76 1.74
C LYS A 236 -24.30 19.48 3.18
N LYS A 237 -23.52 18.61 3.87
CA LYS A 237 -23.79 18.15 5.23
C LYS A 237 -22.50 18.03 6.01
N ARG A 238 -22.47 18.52 7.24
CA ARG A 238 -21.34 18.30 8.15
C ARG A 238 -21.35 16.86 8.67
N VAL A 239 -20.20 16.24 8.68
CA VAL A 239 -19.96 14.92 9.28
C VAL A 239 -19.38 15.16 10.67
N ASN A 240 -20.24 15.34 11.67
CA ASN A 240 -19.83 15.61 13.05
C ASN A 240 -19.41 14.32 13.74
N MET A 241 -18.23 13.80 13.38
CA MET A 241 -17.68 12.54 13.87
C MET A 241 -16.24 12.76 14.35
N ARG A 242 -15.87 12.16 15.47
CA ARG A 242 -14.48 12.08 15.91
C ARG A 242 -13.82 10.90 15.20
N VAL A 243 -12.75 11.16 14.46
CA VAL A 243 -12.08 10.14 13.67
C VAL A 243 -10.59 10.13 13.95
N THR A 244 -9.96 8.97 13.77
CA THR A 244 -8.51 8.86 13.72
C THR A 244 -8.05 8.41 12.33
N ILE A 245 -6.84 8.76 11.93
CA ILE A 245 -6.32 8.45 10.60
C ILE A 245 -5.28 7.35 10.69
N GLN A 246 -5.51 6.23 9.99
CA GLN A 246 -4.43 5.30 9.68
C GLN A 246 -3.71 5.79 8.43
N GLU A 247 -2.49 6.25 8.60
CA GLU A 247 -1.65 6.69 7.49
C GLU A 247 -1.31 5.56 6.54
N SER A 248 -1.24 5.89 5.26
CA SER A 248 -0.55 5.02 4.31
C SER A 248 0.96 5.13 4.53
N CYS A 249 1.65 3.99 4.61
CA CYS A 249 3.11 3.97 4.76
C CYS A 249 3.84 4.74 3.64
N TYR A 250 3.27 4.81 2.44
CA TYR A 250 3.79 5.61 1.34
C TYR A 250 3.50 7.11 1.47
N GLY A 251 2.48 7.50 2.24
CA GLY A 251 2.19 8.92 2.50
C GLY A 251 3.39 9.68 3.06
N LYS A 252 4.20 9.01 3.87
CA LYS A 252 5.43 9.56 4.46
C LYS A 252 6.45 10.03 3.41
N VAL A 253 6.56 9.29 2.30
CA VAL A 253 7.52 9.57 1.20
C VAL A 253 7.21 10.90 0.51
N PHE A 254 5.94 11.32 0.53
CA PHE A 254 5.49 12.56 -0.12
C PHE A 254 5.56 13.79 0.81
N GLY A 255 5.99 13.59 2.05
CA GLY A 255 6.27 14.66 3.00
C GLY A 255 5.04 15.27 3.67
N LYS A 256 5.30 16.28 4.49
CA LYS A 256 4.32 16.88 5.40
C LYS A 256 3.08 17.40 4.67
N ASN A 257 3.24 18.10 3.56
CA ASN A 257 2.10 18.68 2.83
C ASN A 257 1.10 17.63 2.39
N TYR A 258 1.58 16.47 1.95
CA TYR A 258 0.72 15.35 1.58
C TYR A 258 0.03 14.74 2.80
N LEU A 259 0.75 14.54 3.90
CA LEU A 259 0.21 14.02 5.15
C LEU A 259 -0.81 14.96 5.82
N ASP A 260 -0.78 16.24 5.50
CA ASP A 260 -1.78 17.21 5.98
C ASP A 260 -3.10 17.12 5.20
N LEU A 261 -3.09 16.62 3.95
CA LEU A 261 -4.29 16.59 3.10
C LEU A 261 -5.48 15.82 3.71
N PRO A 262 -5.34 14.59 4.23
CA PRO A 262 -6.47 13.89 4.82
C PRO A 262 -7.07 14.64 6.01
N ARG A 263 -6.26 15.37 6.78
CA ARG A 263 -6.74 16.22 7.88
C ARG A 263 -7.55 17.40 7.36
N LYS A 264 -7.01 18.15 6.42
CA LYS A 264 -7.70 19.27 5.76
C LYS A 264 -9.05 18.84 5.17
N ILE A 265 -9.07 17.72 4.46
CA ILE A 265 -10.30 17.17 3.87
C ILE A 265 -11.32 16.82 4.96
N LEU A 266 -10.91 16.12 6.01
CA LEU A 266 -11.79 15.70 7.09
C LEU A 266 -12.32 16.89 7.91
N GLU A 267 -11.47 17.86 8.20
CA GLU A 267 -11.86 19.10 8.92
C GLU A 267 -12.82 19.94 8.08
N SER A 268 -12.61 20.04 6.76
CA SER A 268 -13.49 20.78 5.86
C SER A 268 -14.93 20.26 5.86
N ILE A 269 -15.10 18.95 6.08
CA ILE A 269 -16.43 18.33 6.19
C ILE A 269 -16.97 18.30 7.63
N GLY A 270 -16.25 18.89 8.59
CA GLY A 270 -16.67 18.99 10.00
C GLY A 270 -16.33 17.79 10.88
N ALA A 271 -15.51 16.85 10.41
CA ALA A 271 -15.00 15.78 11.26
C ALA A 271 -13.89 16.32 12.18
N LYS A 272 -13.75 15.75 13.38
CA LYS A 272 -12.71 16.08 14.34
C LYS A 272 -11.65 14.98 14.31
N VAL A 273 -10.44 15.31 13.84
CA VAL A 273 -9.31 14.36 13.83
C VAL A 273 -8.69 14.27 15.22
N VAL A 274 -8.48 13.04 15.69
CA VAL A 274 -7.73 12.69 16.91
C VAL A 274 -6.54 11.85 16.49
N GLU A 275 -5.33 12.34 16.70
CA GLU A 275 -4.12 11.65 16.28
C GLU A 275 -3.83 10.40 17.11
N MET A 276 -3.28 9.36 16.46
CA MET A 276 -2.66 8.22 17.15
C MET A 276 -1.33 8.63 17.78
N GLU A 277 -0.80 7.80 18.66
CA GLU A 277 0.55 7.95 19.21
C GLU A 277 1.60 8.00 18.08
N HIS A 278 1.49 7.07 17.12
CA HIS A 278 2.30 7.07 15.91
C HIS A 278 1.45 7.57 14.73
N CYS A 279 1.67 8.80 14.35
CA CYS A 279 0.97 9.46 13.25
C CYS A 279 1.96 10.13 12.28
N ARG A 280 1.51 10.52 11.11
CA ARG A 280 2.32 11.20 10.09
C ARG A 280 3.57 10.38 9.72
N GLU A 281 4.78 10.96 9.83
CA GLU A 281 6.04 10.30 9.51
C GLU A 281 6.36 9.11 10.42
N SER A 282 5.84 9.10 11.65
CA SER A 282 6.04 8.00 12.61
C SER A 282 4.95 6.93 12.55
N ALA A 283 3.94 7.06 11.68
CA ALA A 283 2.79 6.17 11.65
C ALA A 283 3.18 4.70 11.43
N LEU A 284 2.52 3.80 12.14
CA LEU A 284 2.69 2.36 11.94
C LEU A 284 2.10 1.90 10.60
N CYS A 285 2.61 0.80 10.06
CA CYS A 285 1.99 0.13 8.92
C CYS A 285 0.63 -0.47 9.33
N CYS A 286 -0.36 -0.47 8.42
CA CYS A 286 -1.67 -1.09 8.62
C CYS A 286 -1.63 -2.61 8.90
N GLY A 287 -0.45 -3.23 8.80
CA GLY A 287 -0.20 -4.63 9.12
C GLY A 287 0.30 -5.48 7.97
N ILE A 288 -0.03 -5.18 6.71
CA ILE A 288 0.41 -5.98 5.55
C ILE A 288 1.93 -6.11 5.49
N GLY A 289 2.65 -5.09 5.96
CA GLY A 289 4.12 -5.10 6.03
C GLY A 289 4.70 -6.21 6.89
N GLY A 290 3.95 -6.72 7.88
CA GLY A 290 4.38 -7.87 8.69
C GLY A 290 4.64 -9.13 7.87
N GLY A 291 4.08 -9.22 6.66
CA GLY A 291 4.26 -10.35 5.75
C GLY A 291 5.45 -10.26 4.79
N PHE A 292 6.13 -9.12 4.66
CA PHE A 292 7.10 -8.94 3.57
C PHE A 292 8.42 -9.66 3.74
N SER A 293 8.88 -9.93 4.96
CA SER A 293 10.16 -10.62 5.14
C SER A 293 10.12 -12.06 4.59
N HIS A 294 11.28 -12.56 4.19
CA HIS A 294 11.42 -13.93 3.67
C HIS A 294 11.06 -15.01 4.70
N GLU A 295 11.21 -14.72 5.99
CA GLU A 295 10.78 -15.66 7.04
C GLU A 295 9.29 -15.65 7.21
N SER A 296 8.68 -14.46 7.24
CA SER A 296 7.23 -14.34 7.28
C SER A 296 6.59 -14.92 6.01
N GLY A 297 7.03 -14.50 4.83
CA GLY A 297 6.46 -14.92 3.54
C GLY A 297 4.93 -14.89 3.59
N TYR A 298 4.36 -13.80 4.06
CA TYR A 298 2.93 -13.60 4.28
C TYR A 298 2.28 -14.58 5.27
N HIS A 299 3.02 -14.99 6.31
CA HIS A 299 2.43 -15.80 7.36
C HIS A 299 1.31 -15.02 8.08
N PRO A 300 0.08 -15.59 8.18
CA PRO A 300 -1.06 -14.89 8.75
C PRO A 300 -0.84 -14.36 10.17
N ALA A 301 -0.11 -15.09 11.01
CA ALA A 301 0.17 -14.66 12.38
C ALA A 301 1.01 -13.36 12.43
N ASP A 302 2.01 -13.20 11.55
CA ASP A 302 2.85 -12.01 11.50
C ASP A 302 2.07 -10.79 11.04
N ILE A 303 1.20 -10.99 10.03
CA ILE A 303 0.31 -9.94 9.52
C ILE A 303 -0.68 -9.52 10.60
N THR A 304 -1.30 -10.49 11.29
CA THR A 304 -2.26 -10.24 12.38
C THR A 304 -1.59 -9.46 13.52
N ALA A 305 -0.41 -9.89 13.97
CA ALA A 305 0.33 -9.20 15.03
C ALA A 305 0.70 -7.75 14.67
N ALA A 306 1.07 -7.50 13.42
CA ALA A 306 1.35 -6.15 12.93
C ALA A 306 0.09 -5.29 12.83
N THR A 307 -1.04 -5.87 12.39
CA THR A 307 -2.33 -5.17 12.28
C THR A 307 -2.91 -4.85 13.66
N GLU A 308 -2.78 -5.77 14.61
CA GLU A 308 -3.23 -5.58 15.99
C GLU A 308 -2.62 -4.32 16.63
N LYS A 309 -1.33 -4.07 16.42
CA LYS A 309 -0.67 -2.85 16.93
C LYS A 309 -1.37 -1.59 16.43
N SER A 310 -1.66 -1.53 15.15
CA SER A 310 -2.31 -0.38 14.53
C SER A 310 -3.76 -0.21 15.01
N LEU A 311 -4.52 -1.30 15.09
CA LEU A 311 -5.91 -1.28 15.58
C LEU A 311 -5.99 -0.85 17.06
N LYS A 312 -5.09 -1.35 17.91
CA LYS A 312 -5.05 -0.97 19.33
C LYS A 312 -4.63 0.50 19.54
N GLU A 313 -3.76 1.05 18.71
CA GLU A 313 -3.47 2.49 18.76
C GLU A 313 -4.69 3.32 18.36
N ALA A 314 -5.38 2.92 17.31
CA ALA A 314 -6.60 3.60 16.90
C ALA A 314 -7.65 3.58 18.02
N GLU A 315 -7.86 2.43 18.68
CA GLU A 315 -8.82 2.27 19.78
C GLU A 315 -8.50 3.20 20.96
N LYS A 316 -7.22 3.36 21.32
CA LYS A 316 -6.78 4.26 22.40
C LYS A 316 -7.13 5.74 22.16
N THR A 317 -7.38 6.17 20.92
CA THR A 317 -7.79 7.54 20.62
C THR A 317 -9.20 7.86 21.11
N GLY A 318 -10.02 6.85 21.40
CA GLY A 318 -11.44 7.00 21.71
C GLY A 318 -12.24 7.62 20.56
N SER A 319 -11.76 7.52 19.32
CA SER A 319 -12.46 7.98 18.14
C SER A 319 -13.61 7.06 17.76
N GLU A 320 -14.59 7.58 17.01
CA GLU A 320 -15.77 6.82 16.57
C GLU A 320 -15.47 5.98 15.32
N ALA A 321 -14.43 6.33 14.57
CA ALA A 321 -14.04 5.62 13.35
C ALA A 321 -12.54 5.77 13.03
N ILE A 322 -12.02 4.81 12.26
CA ILE A 322 -10.71 4.88 11.62
C ILE A 322 -10.93 5.32 10.17
N VAL A 323 -10.23 6.35 9.72
CA VAL A 323 -10.24 6.79 8.32
C VAL A 323 -8.93 6.41 7.65
N VAL A 324 -9.03 5.85 6.45
CA VAL A 324 -7.90 5.51 5.59
C VAL A 324 -8.04 6.21 4.24
N TYR A 325 -6.93 6.45 3.56
CA TYR A 325 -6.91 6.99 2.19
C TYR A 325 -6.16 6.07 1.20
N CYS A 326 -5.97 4.82 1.60
CA CYS A 326 -5.38 3.76 0.79
C CYS A 326 -6.31 2.53 0.83
N ALA A 327 -6.71 2.02 -0.34
CA ALA A 327 -7.59 0.85 -0.44
C ALA A 327 -6.95 -0.42 0.17
N GLY A 328 -5.62 -0.56 0.11
CA GLY A 328 -4.91 -1.65 0.79
C GLY A 328 -5.03 -1.57 2.31
N CYS A 329 -4.95 -0.36 2.89
CA CYS A 329 -5.17 -0.16 4.33
C CYS A 329 -6.63 -0.44 4.71
N LEU A 330 -7.60 -0.04 3.87
CA LEU A 330 -9.01 -0.35 4.09
C LEU A 330 -9.23 -1.86 4.24
N GLN A 331 -8.71 -2.63 3.28
CA GLN A 331 -8.83 -4.10 3.29
C GLN A 331 -8.12 -4.71 4.49
N MET A 332 -6.87 -4.30 4.73
CA MET A 332 -6.04 -4.90 5.77
C MET A 332 -6.62 -4.68 7.17
N LEU A 333 -7.05 -3.46 7.50
CA LEU A 333 -7.68 -3.18 8.79
C LEU A 333 -9.04 -3.87 8.92
N SER A 334 -9.82 -3.95 7.82
CA SER A 334 -11.10 -4.66 7.85
C SER A 334 -10.93 -6.17 8.06
N VAL A 335 -9.91 -6.80 7.45
CA VAL A 335 -9.55 -8.19 7.74
C VAL A 335 -9.05 -8.35 9.17
N GLY A 336 -8.17 -7.45 9.62
CA GLY A 336 -7.60 -7.49 10.96
C GLY A 336 -8.66 -7.41 12.07
N LYS A 337 -9.73 -6.66 11.86
CA LYS A 337 -10.87 -6.57 12.78
C LYS A 337 -11.60 -7.90 13.00
N ILE A 338 -11.47 -8.87 12.10
CA ILE A 338 -12.06 -10.20 12.31
C ILE A 338 -11.28 -10.97 13.39
N ALA A 339 -9.95 -10.80 13.41
CA ALA A 339 -9.07 -11.45 14.38
C ALA A 339 -8.89 -10.64 15.67
N VAL A 340 -8.92 -9.30 15.55
CA VAL A 340 -8.76 -8.36 16.67
C VAL A 340 -10.04 -7.54 16.77
N PRO A 341 -11.02 -7.96 17.57
CA PRO A 341 -12.31 -7.31 17.64
C PRO A 341 -12.18 -5.91 18.25
N ILE A 342 -12.41 -4.89 17.44
CA ILE A 342 -12.63 -3.51 17.85
C ILE A 342 -13.93 -3.03 17.22
N GLU A 343 -14.68 -2.19 17.95
CA GLU A 343 -15.99 -1.73 17.48
C GLU A 343 -15.90 -0.63 16.43
N MET A 344 -14.76 0.06 16.33
CA MET A 344 -14.57 1.19 15.41
C MET A 344 -14.71 0.75 13.94
N PRO A 345 -15.63 1.33 13.16
CA PRO A 345 -15.67 1.10 11.71
C PRO A 345 -14.46 1.72 11.02
N VAL A 346 -14.05 1.09 9.91
CA VAL A 346 -13.03 1.65 9.01
C VAL A 346 -13.73 2.32 7.83
N TYR A 347 -13.40 3.56 7.53
CA TYR A 347 -13.89 4.32 6.38
C TYR A 347 -12.74 4.64 5.42
N HIS A 348 -13.00 4.52 4.12
CA HIS A 348 -12.16 5.20 3.15
C HIS A 348 -12.50 6.69 3.13
N ILE A 349 -11.54 7.57 2.86
CA ILE A 349 -11.77 9.03 2.83
C ILE A 349 -12.85 9.42 1.81
N LEU A 350 -12.97 8.69 0.70
CA LEU A 350 -14.07 8.86 -0.27
C LEU A 350 -15.43 8.63 0.38
N GLU A 351 -15.56 7.64 1.28
CA GLU A 351 -16.83 7.36 1.96
C GLU A 351 -17.20 8.50 2.94
N MET A 352 -16.19 9.12 3.57
CA MET A 352 -16.41 10.31 4.42
C MET A 352 -16.89 11.50 3.58
N LEU A 353 -16.29 11.72 2.42
CA LEU A 353 -16.72 12.76 1.48
C LEU A 353 -18.11 12.47 0.88
N GLN A 354 -18.44 11.21 0.57
CA GLN A 354 -19.79 10.81 0.15
C GLN A 354 -20.85 11.25 1.18
N LEU A 355 -20.60 10.98 2.46
CA LEU A 355 -21.51 11.45 3.54
C LEU A 355 -21.67 12.97 3.49
N ALA A 356 -20.58 13.72 3.27
CA ALA A 356 -20.56 15.17 3.26
C ALA A 356 -21.29 15.79 2.06
N ILE A 357 -21.28 15.13 0.88
CA ILE A 357 -22.03 15.57 -0.30
C ILE A 357 -23.47 15.05 -0.33
N GLY A 358 -23.88 14.30 0.71
CA GLY A 358 -25.23 13.76 0.83
C GLY A 358 -25.48 12.43 0.13
N GLU A 359 -24.42 11.69 -0.22
CA GLU A 359 -24.48 10.32 -0.71
C GLU A 359 -24.46 9.31 0.45
N LYS A 360 -24.97 8.12 0.19
CA LYS A 360 -24.88 6.98 1.13
C LYS A 360 -23.77 6.05 0.66
N PRO A 361 -22.65 5.93 1.39
CA PRO A 361 -21.57 4.98 1.05
C PRO A 361 -22.07 3.53 1.03
N ALA A 362 -21.55 2.75 0.10
CA ALA A 362 -21.94 1.34 -0.05
C ALA A 362 -21.48 0.46 1.12
N ARG A 363 -20.36 0.78 1.76
CA ARG A 363 -19.86 0.12 2.99
C ARG A 363 -19.72 -1.39 2.85
N ARG A 364 -19.04 -1.88 1.80
CA ARG A 364 -18.87 -3.34 1.55
C ARG A 364 -17.56 -3.91 2.07
N GLN A 365 -16.75 -3.13 2.79
CA GLN A 365 -15.43 -3.55 3.27
C GLN A 365 -15.48 -4.76 4.22
N ASP A 366 -16.48 -4.89 5.07
CA ASP A 366 -16.61 -6.05 5.97
C ASP A 366 -16.91 -7.34 5.19
N GLN A 367 -17.76 -7.25 4.16
CA GLN A 367 -17.99 -8.37 3.25
C GLN A 367 -16.71 -8.75 2.52
N ARG A 368 -15.97 -7.75 2.02
CA ARG A 368 -14.71 -7.94 1.30
C ARG A 368 -13.65 -8.57 2.20
N ALA A 369 -13.57 -8.15 3.45
CA ALA A 369 -12.67 -8.71 4.44
C ALA A 369 -12.92 -10.21 4.66
N ARG A 370 -14.18 -10.63 4.75
CA ARG A 370 -14.53 -12.05 4.88
C ARG A 370 -14.11 -12.85 3.63
N GLN A 371 -14.34 -12.31 2.43
CA GLN A 371 -13.92 -12.96 1.17
C GLN A 371 -12.39 -13.10 1.08
N ILE A 372 -11.64 -12.09 1.50
CA ILE A 372 -10.17 -12.16 1.54
C ILE A 372 -9.73 -13.24 2.53
N LEU A 373 -10.29 -13.26 3.73
CA LEU A 373 -9.95 -14.26 4.75
C LEU A 373 -10.30 -15.68 4.29
N GLU A 374 -11.46 -15.88 3.68
CA GLU A 374 -11.88 -17.14 3.08
C GLU A 374 -10.85 -17.65 2.06
N GLY A 375 -10.41 -16.77 1.13
CA GLY A 375 -9.38 -17.09 0.17
C GLY A 375 -8.02 -17.46 0.80
N VAL A 376 -7.64 -16.78 1.89
CA VAL A 376 -6.46 -17.15 2.68
C VAL A 376 -6.62 -18.52 3.33
N MET A 377 -7.78 -18.80 3.92
CA MET A 377 -8.06 -20.10 4.54
C MET A 377 -8.02 -21.25 3.52
N GLU A 378 -8.58 -21.07 2.34
CA GLU A 378 -8.62 -22.09 1.30
C GLU A 378 -7.26 -22.30 0.61
N ASN A 379 -6.48 -21.24 0.41
CA ASN A 379 -5.28 -21.32 -0.45
C ASN A 379 -3.95 -21.26 0.31
N GLN A 380 -3.89 -20.69 1.51
CA GLN A 380 -2.66 -20.60 2.27
C GLN A 380 -2.56 -21.57 3.45
N PHE A 381 -3.66 -21.78 4.19
CA PHE A 381 -3.62 -22.69 5.33
C PHE A 381 -3.19 -24.12 4.98
N PRO A 382 -3.61 -24.72 3.84
CA PRO A 382 -3.13 -26.05 3.46
C PRO A 382 -1.62 -26.17 3.24
N ILE A 383 -0.96 -25.04 2.94
CA ILE A 383 0.49 -24.98 2.65
C ILE A 383 1.28 -24.16 3.66
N ILE A 384 0.68 -23.84 4.82
CA ILE A 384 1.26 -22.91 5.78
C ILE A 384 2.62 -23.37 6.33
N ASP A 385 2.77 -24.66 6.57
CA ASP A 385 3.98 -25.31 7.05
C ASP A 385 4.85 -25.90 5.94
N SER A 386 4.51 -25.65 4.67
CA SER A 386 5.30 -26.15 3.54
C SER A 386 6.70 -25.57 3.57
N LYS A 387 7.69 -26.44 3.38
CA LYS A 387 9.11 -26.06 3.20
C LYS A 387 9.47 -25.74 1.76
N GLU A 388 8.53 -25.91 0.85
CA GLU A 388 8.72 -25.58 -0.56
C GLU A 388 8.95 -24.10 -0.75
N ARG A 389 9.75 -23.77 -1.74
CA ARG A 389 10.08 -22.40 -2.10
C ARG A 389 9.35 -21.99 -3.37
N PHE A 390 9.08 -20.68 -3.46
CA PHE A 390 8.37 -20.05 -4.55
C PHE A 390 9.29 -19.05 -5.25
N TRP A 391 9.31 -19.13 -6.57
CA TRP A 391 9.86 -18.11 -7.46
C TRP A 391 8.73 -17.57 -8.32
N ALA A 392 8.56 -16.27 -8.33
CA ALA A 392 7.54 -15.64 -9.16
C ALA A 392 7.79 -15.96 -10.64
N LYS A 393 6.73 -16.28 -11.37
CA LYS A 393 6.82 -16.52 -12.82
C LYS A 393 7.07 -15.20 -13.54
N GLU A 394 7.75 -15.27 -14.67
CA GLU A 394 7.94 -14.13 -15.56
C GLU A 394 6.59 -13.50 -15.92
N ILE A 395 6.54 -12.17 -15.86
CA ILE A 395 5.35 -11.41 -16.23
C ILE A 395 5.35 -11.28 -17.75
N LYS A 396 4.36 -11.90 -18.41
CA LYS A 396 4.22 -11.80 -19.86
C LYS A 396 4.07 -10.33 -20.26
N SER A 397 4.68 -9.95 -21.38
CA SER A 397 4.49 -8.62 -21.98
C SER A 397 2.99 -8.36 -22.17
N ALA A 398 2.56 -7.12 -21.95
CA ALA A 398 1.23 -6.68 -22.35
C ALA A 398 1.08 -6.90 -23.87
N ILE A 399 -0.11 -7.34 -24.27
CA ILE A 399 -0.48 -7.58 -25.67
C ILE A 399 -0.40 -6.27 -26.46
#